data_aa0c305d67746df69976cc3c9a49395b
#
_entry.id   aa0c305d67746df69976cc3c9a49395b
#
_cell.length_a   1.000
_cell.length_b   1.000
_cell.length_c   1.000
_cell.angle_alpha   90.00
_cell.angle_beta   90.00
_cell.angle_gamma   90.00
#
_symmetry.space_group_name_H-M   'P 1'
#
loop_
_entity.id
_entity.type
_entity.pdbx_description
1 polymer ?
#
loop_
_entity_poly.entity_id
_entity_poly.type
_entity_poly.pdbx_seq_one_letter_code
_entity_poly.pdbx_strand_id
1 'polypeptide(L)'
;MSEEIKTRKPATFVANEADRAIAAFIEKAGRPVLASELVEAGIIKSPLAMTHAVNVGLIKKAGKVEKTLVKTKPMSAWIFKSEDHAILKSGKPAEYTEIADMVIKFAKESGKPFTIAMINEALNADVKAGALTGLVKRGNLAKADNVDVDYEEVKEYETYTLA
;
A
#
# COMPACT_ATOMS: atom_id res chain seq x y z
N MET A 1 -19.62 47.20 -25.81
CA MET A 1 -20.44 46.28 -25.02
C MET A 1 -19.52 45.20 -24.51
N SER A 2 -19.20 45.28 -23.27
CA SER A 2 -18.45 44.19 -22.68
C SER A 2 -19.31 42.95 -22.75
N GLU A 3 -18.94 42.01 -23.56
CA GLU A 3 -19.49 40.68 -23.41
C GLU A 3 -19.31 40.30 -21.94
N GLU A 4 -20.39 40.18 -21.23
CA GLU A 4 -20.38 39.49 -20.00
C GLU A 4 -19.77 38.14 -20.28
N ILE A 5 -18.51 37.98 -19.92
CA ILE A 5 -17.92 36.68 -19.75
C ILE A 5 -18.86 36.00 -18.78
N LYS A 6 -19.64 35.07 -19.27
CA LYS A 6 -20.36 34.15 -18.38
C LYS A 6 -19.33 33.28 -17.68
N THR A 7 -18.56 33.90 -16.80
CA THR A 7 -17.92 33.16 -15.75
C THR A 7 -19.05 32.53 -14.96
N ARG A 8 -19.04 31.22 -14.84
CA ARG A 8 -19.82 30.55 -13.82
C ARG A 8 -19.61 31.37 -12.55
N LYS A 9 -20.66 31.98 -12.07
CA LYS A 9 -20.64 32.54 -10.72
C LYS A 9 -20.06 31.47 -9.82
N PRO A 10 -18.98 31.74 -9.07
CA PRO A 10 -18.53 30.78 -8.09
C PRO A 10 -19.76 30.37 -7.28
N ALA A 11 -19.95 29.07 -7.14
CA ALA A 11 -21.05 28.56 -6.35
C ALA A 11 -20.98 29.24 -4.99
N THR A 12 -22.05 29.95 -4.61
CA THR A 12 -22.10 30.61 -3.31
C THR A 12 -22.29 29.53 -2.27
N PHE A 13 -21.21 29.14 -1.62
CA PHE A 13 -21.29 28.19 -0.53
C PHE A 13 -21.82 28.91 0.71
N VAL A 14 -22.91 28.39 1.26
CA VAL A 14 -23.50 28.85 2.51
C VAL A 14 -23.18 27.83 3.58
N ALA A 15 -22.67 28.31 4.72
CA ALA A 15 -22.39 27.45 5.86
C ALA A 15 -23.66 26.73 6.34
N ASN A 16 -23.56 25.43 6.50
CA ASN A 16 -24.63 24.59 7.08
C ASN A 16 -24.27 24.15 8.51
N GLU A 17 -25.16 23.37 9.13
CA GLU A 17 -24.90 22.87 10.49
C GLU A 17 -23.65 22.01 10.58
N ALA A 18 -23.38 21.17 9.56
CA ALA A 18 -22.19 20.34 9.53
C ALA A 18 -20.92 21.19 9.49
N ASP A 19 -20.89 22.25 8.69
CA ASP A 19 -19.75 23.17 8.63
C ASP A 19 -19.48 23.85 9.96
N ARG A 20 -20.52 24.28 10.65
CA ARG A 20 -20.41 24.92 11.97
C ARG A 20 -19.96 23.93 13.03
N ALA A 21 -20.43 22.69 12.96
CA ALA A 21 -20.00 21.62 13.87
C ALA A 21 -18.53 21.28 13.68
N ILE A 22 -18.06 21.27 12.44
CA ILE A 22 -16.64 21.08 12.12
C ILE A 22 -15.80 22.22 12.73
N ALA A 23 -16.18 23.46 12.51
CA ALA A 23 -15.48 24.64 13.05
C ALA A 23 -15.44 24.62 14.57
N ALA A 24 -16.56 24.28 15.21
CA ALA A 24 -16.65 24.19 16.67
C ALA A 24 -15.74 23.09 17.23
N PHE A 25 -15.65 21.97 16.56
CA PHE A 25 -14.74 20.89 16.95
C PHE A 25 -13.28 21.33 16.89
N ILE A 26 -12.88 22.00 15.82
CA ILE A 26 -11.51 22.52 15.65
C ILE A 26 -11.19 23.57 16.69
N GLU A 27 -12.13 24.51 16.97
CA GLU A 27 -11.96 25.53 17.98
C GLU A 27 -11.75 24.92 19.38
N LYS A 28 -12.54 23.92 19.72
CA LYS A 28 -12.41 23.19 20.97
C LYS A 28 -11.12 22.42 21.09
N ALA A 29 -10.64 21.83 19.98
CA ALA A 29 -9.39 21.10 19.94
C ALA A 29 -8.17 22.00 20.17
N GLY A 30 -8.24 23.26 19.73
CA GLY A 30 -7.14 24.23 19.87
C GLY A 30 -5.88 23.89 19.08
N ARG A 31 -5.99 23.00 18.08
CA ARG A 31 -4.88 22.54 17.23
C ARG A 31 -5.41 22.15 15.85
N PRO A 32 -4.53 22.02 14.84
CA PRO A 32 -4.94 21.43 13.57
C PRO A 32 -5.47 20.00 13.76
N VAL A 33 -6.54 19.64 13.06
CA VAL A 33 -7.19 18.33 13.17
C VAL A 33 -7.22 17.62 11.82
N LEU A 34 -7.29 16.30 11.89
CA LEU A 34 -7.49 15.43 10.71
C LEU A 34 -8.99 15.23 10.48
N ALA A 35 -9.37 15.02 9.21
CA ALA A 35 -10.74 14.65 8.86
C ALA A 35 -11.18 13.36 9.59
N SER A 36 -10.27 12.40 9.75
CA SER A 36 -10.55 11.16 10.48
C SER A 36 -10.98 11.39 11.94
N GLU A 37 -10.43 12.41 12.60
CA GLU A 37 -10.82 12.75 13.97
C GLU A 37 -12.29 13.17 14.06
N LEU A 38 -12.78 13.91 13.07
CA LEU A 38 -14.18 14.33 13.00
C LEU A 38 -15.10 13.17 12.63
N VAL A 39 -14.64 12.25 11.78
CA VAL A 39 -15.40 11.04 11.45
C VAL A 39 -15.55 10.16 12.70
N GLU A 40 -14.48 9.95 13.46
CA GLU A 40 -14.51 9.19 14.69
C GLU A 40 -15.38 9.81 15.77
N ALA A 41 -15.42 11.14 15.83
CA ALA A 41 -16.27 11.88 16.76
C ALA A 41 -17.76 11.91 16.34
N GLY A 42 -18.08 11.39 15.15
CA GLY A 42 -19.45 11.39 14.64
C GLY A 42 -19.94 12.74 14.09
N ILE A 43 -19.04 13.71 13.93
CA ILE A 43 -19.36 15.06 13.43
C ILE A 43 -19.66 15.03 11.92
N ILE A 44 -18.88 14.24 11.17
CA ILE A 44 -19.03 14.05 9.73
C ILE A 44 -19.07 12.55 9.39
N LYS A 45 -19.68 12.21 8.28
CA LYS A 45 -19.74 10.82 7.79
C LYS A 45 -18.59 10.47 6.85
N SER A 46 -18.05 11.48 6.17
CA SER A 46 -17.02 11.31 5.16
C SER A 46 -16.08 12.50 5.16
N PRO A 47 -14.78 12.30 4.85
CA PRO A 47 -13.81 13.39 4.72
C PRO A 47 -14.21 14.46 3.69
N LEU A 48 -15.09 14.16 2.74
CA LEU A 48 -15.57 15.11 1.75
C LEU A 48 -16.28 16.32 2.36
N ALA A 49 -16.88 16.18 3.55
CA ALA A 49 -17.51 17.29 4.24
C ALA A 49 -16.54 18.41 4.61
N MET A 50 -15.25 18.09 4.76
CA MET A 50 -14.20 19.08 5.03
C MET A 50 -14.01 20.04 3.85
N THR A 51 -14.14 19.54 2.64
CA THR A 51 -14.03 20.38 1.43
C THR A 51 -15.09 21.46 1.39
N HIS A 52 -16.33 21.13 1.75
CA HIS A 52 -17.41 22.11 1.82
C HIS A 52 -17.11 23.18 2.89
N ALA A 53 -16.68 22.79 4.06
CA ALA A 53 -16.32 23.72 5.15
C ALA A 53 -15.16 24.65 4.76
N VAL A 54 -14.19 24.16 3.98
CA VAL A 54 -13.10 25.00 3.43
C VAL A 54 -13.68 26.00 2.42
N ASN A 55 -14.57 25.56 1.55
CA ASN A 55 -15.16 26.42 0.51
C ASN A 55 -16.03 27.51 1.08
N VAL A 56 -16.74 27.28 2.18
CA VAL A 56 -17.50 28.33 2.86
C VAL A 56 -16.64 29.27 3.71
N GLY A 57 -15.35 28.97 3.87
CA GLY A 57 -14.40 29.86 4.55
C GLY A 57 -14.36 29.73 6.08
N LEU A 58 -14.95 28.70 6.67
CA LEU A 58 -14.90 28.47 8.12
C LEU A 58 -13.61 27.81 8.59
N ILE A 59 -13.02 27.01 7.74
CA ILE A 59 -11.76 26.30 8.02
C ILE A 59 -10.81 26.43 6.83
N LYS A 60 -9.55 26.13 7.05
CA LYS A 60 -8.53 26.10 6.00
C LYS A 60 -7.58 24.90 6.20
N LYS A 61 -6.90 24.52 5.14
CA LYS A 61 -5.84 23.50 5.22
C LYS A 61 -4.65 24.09 5.96
N ALA A 62 -4.13 23.36 6.96
CA ALA A 62 -3.04 23.83 7.82
C ALA A 62 -1.70 23.20 7.50
N GLY A 63 -1.69 21.98 7.00
CA GLY A 63 -0.46 21.24 6.69
C GLY A 63 -0.77 19.77 6.53
N LYS A 64 0.27 18.95 6.44
CA LYS A 64 0.13 17.51 6.25
C LYS A 64 0.78 16.75 7.40
N VAL A 65 0.15 15.66 7.77
CA VAL A 65 0.67 14.70 8.75
C VAL A 65 0.90 13.38 8.04
N GLU A 66 2.07 12.82 8.20
CA GLU A 66 2.38 11.48 7.71
C GLU A 66 2.00 10.45 8.76
N LYS A 67 1.31 9.41 8.31
CA LYS A 67 1.00 8.25 9.15
C LYS A 67 1.53 7.00 8.47
N THR A 68 2.23 6.17 9.23
CA THR A 68 2.65 4.85 8.79
C THR A 68 1.57 3.86 9.14
N LEU A 69 1.01 3.21 8.13
CA LEU A 69 -0.01 2.18 8.29
C LEU A 69 0.62 0.82 8.03
N VAL A 70 0.39 -0.12 8.94
CA VAL A 70 0.76 -1.52 8.72
C VAL A 70 -0.41 -2.21 8.06
N LYS A 71 -0.17 -2.72 6.85
CA LYS A 71 -1.15 -3.45 6.06
C LYS A 71 -0.64 -4.85 5.76
N THR A 72 -1.54 -5.76 5.51
CA THR A 72 -1.23 -7.14 5.15
C THR A 72 -1.69 -7.41 3.72
N LYS A 73 -0.85 -8.06 2.92
CA LYS A 73 -1.22 -8.49 1.58
C LYS A 73 -0.77 -9.92 1.33
N PRO A 74 -1.52 -10.69 0.52
CA PRO A 74 -1.08 -12.01 0.11
C PRO A 74 0.07 -11.91 -0.90
N MET A 75 1.12 -12.66 -0.66
CA MET A 75 2.28 -12.73 -1.56
C MET A 75 2.45 -14.16 -2.07
N SER A 76 2.82 -14.29 -3.32
CA SER A 76 3.15 -15.58 -3.91
C SER A 76 4.28 -16.26 -3.14
N ALA A 77 4.13 -17.55 -2.90
CA ALA A 77 5.09 -18.35 -2.17
C ALA A 77 5.43 -19.64 -2.91
N TRP A 78 6.58 -20.17 -2.63
CA TRP A 78 7.10 -21.41 -3.19
C TRP A 78 7.63 -22.30 -2.08
N ILE A 79 7.71 -23.60 -2.35
CA ILE A 79 8.23 -24.57 -1.40
C ILE A 79 9.18 -25.54 -2.12
N PHE A 80 10.14 -26.08 -1.39
CA PHE A 80 11.09 -27.05 -1.92
C PHE A 80 10.39 -28.31 -2.37
N LYS A 81 10.82 -28.86 -3.51
CA LYS A 81 10.32 -30.13 -4.05
C LYS A 81 11.42 -31.15 -4.26
N SER A 82 12.49 -30.77 -4.97
CA SER A 82 13.63 -31.65 -5.26
C SER A 82 14.92 -30.85 -5.44
N GLU A 83 16.05 -31.39 -4.98
CA GLU A 83 17.36 -30.81 -5.22
C GLU A 83 18.01 -31.31 -6.53
N ASP A 84 17.42 -32.31 -7.16
CA ASP A 84 17.96 -32.90 -8.37
C ASP A 84 17.80 -31.97 -9.57
N HIS A 85 18.87 -31.84 -10.36
CA HIS A 85 18.79 -31.11 -11.62
C HIS A 85 17.91 -31.87 -12.60
N ALA A 86 17.06 -31.15 -13.34
CA ALA A 86 16.16 -31.73 -14.33
C ALA A 86 16.95 -32.42 -15.44
N ILE A 87 16.42 -33.52 -15.98
CA ILE A 87 17.01 -34.22 -17.09
C ILE A 87 16.37 -33.71 -18.38
N LEU A 88 17.22 -33.27 -19.31
CA LEU A 88 16.79 -32.84 -20.64
C LEU A 88 16.34 -34.01 -21.51
N LYS A 89 15.62 -33.72 -22.59
CA LYS A 89 15.21 -34.76 -23.58
C LYS A 89 16.37 -35.54 -24.15
N SER A 90 17.57 -34.92 -24.19
CA SER A 90 18.81 -35.58 -24.61
C SER A 90 19.36 -36.58 -23.59
N GLY A 91 18.76 -36.71 -22.43
CA GLY A 91 19.24 -37.56 -21.34
C GLY A 91 20.32 -36.94 -20.48
N LYS A 92 20.73 -35.70 -20.76
CA LYS A 92 21.74 -34.97 -19.98
C LYS A 92 21.09 -34.13 -18.92
N PRO A 93 21.73 -33.92 -17.74
CA PRO A 93 21.27 -32.97 -16.73
C PRO A 93 21.24 -31.54 -17.30
N ALA A 94 20.18 -30.79 -16.97
CA ALA A 94 20.10 -29.38 -17.32
C ALA A 94 21.18 -28.60 -16.54
N GLU A 95 21.73 -27.58 -17.19
CA GLU A 95 22.64 -26.66 -16.50
C GLU A 95 21.83 -25.66 -15.68
N TYR A 96 22.27 -25.47 -14.44
CA TYR A 96 21.68 -24.52 -13.52
C TYR A 96 22.68 -23.41 -13.23
N THR A 97 22.17 -22.20 -13.07
CA THR A 97 23.01 -21.07 -12.61
C THR A 97 23.35 -21.25 -11.15
N GLU A 98 24.43 -20.61 -10.70
CA GLU A 98 24.83 -20.61 -9.29
C GLU A 98 23.68 -20.09 -8.40
N ILE A 99 22.99 -19.02 -8.85
CA ILE A 99 21.83 -18.48 -8.12
C ILE A 99 20.72 -19.51 -8.01
N ALA A 100 20.44 -20.25 -9.09
CA ALA A 100 19.41 -21.29 -9.05
C ALA A 100 19.73 -22.39 -8.02
N ASP A 101 20.98 -22.82 -7.96
CA ASP A 101 21.44 -23.80 -6.97
C ASP A 101 21.35 -23.24 -5.55
N MET A 102 21.65 -21.98 -5.34
CA MET A 102 21.51 -21.28 -4.05
C MET A 102 20.04 -21.21 -3.62
N VAL A 103 19.14 -20.93 -4.54
CA VAL A 103 17.67 -20.89 -4.28
C VAL A 103 17.17 -22.26 -3.83
N ILE A 104 17.57 -23.33 -4.54
CA ILE A 104 17.19 -24.69 -4.22
C ILE A 104 17.70 -25.09 -2.83
N LYS A 105 18.94 -24.75 -2.51
CA LYS A 105 19.52 -25.01 -1.19
C LYS A 105 18.79 -24.26 -0.10
N PHE A 106 18.48 -22.98 -0.32
CA PHE A 106 17.68 -22.18 0.61
C PHE A 106 16.31 -22.81 0.87
N ALA A 107 15.61 -23.21 -0.20
CA ALA A 107 14.30 -23.83 -0.10
C ALA A 107 14.35 -25.14 0.69
N LYS A 108 15.36 -25.98 0.44
CA LYS A 108 15.56 -27.25 1.15
C LYS A 108 15.81 -27.01 2.65
N GLU A 109 16.67 -26.07 3.00
CA GLU A 109 17.00 -25.74 4.39
C GLU A 109 15.80 -25.10 5.12
N SER A 110 15.01 -24.29 4.43
CA SER A 110 13.81 -23.65 4.98
C SER A 110 12.73 -24.68 5.34
N GLY A 111 12.48 -25.64 4.47
CA GLY A 111 11.46 -26.67 4.65
C GLY A 111 10.02 -26.15 4.72
N LYS A 112 9.79 -24.88 4.49
CA LYS A 112 8.49 -24.22 4.55
C LYS A 112 8.29 -23.25 3.39
N PRO A 113 7.06 -22.79 3.11
CA PRO A 113 6.83 -21.82 2.06
C PRO A 113 7.63 -20.53 2.26
N PHE A 114 8.15 -19.97 1.19
CA PHE A 114 8.93 -18.74 1.18
C PHE A 114 8.50 -17.82 0.04
N THR A 115 8.67 -16.52 0.26
CA THR A 115 8.39 -15.47 -0.74
C THR A 115 9.69 -15.04 -1.42
N ILE A 116 9.57 -14.29 -2.52
CA ILE A 116 10.74 -13.69 -3.20
C ILE A 116 11.52 -12.77 -2.25
N ALA A 117 10.83 -11.98 -1.47
CA ALA A 117 11.47 -11.07 -0.52
C ALA A 117 12.32 -11.82 0.51
N MET A 118 11.83 -12.94 1.02
CA MET A 118 12.57 -13.77 1.99
C MET A 118 13.85 -14.33 1.38
N ILE A 119 13.79 -14.79 0.15
CA ILE A 119 14.95 -15.36 -0.54
C ILE A 119 15.98 -14.27 -0.86
N ASN A 120 15.55 -13.12 -1.34
CA ASN A 120 16.45 -12.01 -1.68
C ASN A 120 17.16 -11.46 -0.45
N GLU A 121 16.48 -11.41 0.69
CA GLU A 121 17.09 -11.02 1.95
C GLU A 121 18.11 -12.06 2.42
N ALA A 122 17.75 -13.33 2.39
CA ALA A 122 18.62 -14.42 2.87
C ALA A 122 19.88 -14.60 2.00
N LEU A 123 19.75 -14.47 0.68
CA LEU A 123 20.85 -14.66 -0.27
C LEU A 123 21.57 -13.35 -0.67
N ASN A 124 21.05 -12.20 -0.22
CA ASN A 124 21.52 -10.89 -0.66
C ASN A 124 21.60 -10.82 -2.20
N ALA A 125 20.51 -11.24 -2.85
CA ALA A 125 20.39 -11.35 -4.30
C ALA A 125 19.12 -10.68 -4.81
N ASP A 126 18.98 -10.58 -6.13
CA ASP A 126 17.81 -10.03 -6.79
C ASP A 126 17.14 -11.12 -7.66
N VAL A 127 16.58 -12.11 -7.00
CA VAL A 127 15.87 -13.20 -7.66
C VAL A 127 14.51 -12.71 -8.14
N LYS A 128 14.18 -12.98 -9.39
CA LYS A 128 12.91 -12.60 -10.01
C LYS A 128 11.92 -13.75 -9.98
N ALA A 129 10.62 -13.42 -10.06
CA ALA A 129 9.54 -14.42 -10.11
C ALA A 129 9.72 -15.41 -11.28
N GLY A 130 10.21 -14.95 -12.41
CA GLY A 130 10.48 -15.80 -13.57
C GLY A 130 11.49 -16.91 -13.30
N ALA A 131 12.53 -16.65 -12.50
CA ALA A 131 13.50 -17.65 -12.11
C ALA A 131 12.86 -18.74 -11.24
N LEU A 132 12.01 -18.37 -10.31
CA LEU A 132 11.28 -19.32 -9.45
C LEU A 132 10.29 -20.14 -10.26
N THR A 133 9.57 -19.52 -11.20
CA THR A 133 8.67 -20.21 -12.12
C THR A 133 9.42 -21.24 -12.98
N GLY A 134 10.61 -20.89 -13.43
CA GLY A 134 11.50 -21.81 -14.16
C GLY A 134 11.87 -23.02 -13.30
N LEU A 135 12.20 -22.84 -12.04
CA LEU A 135 12.50 -23.93 -11.13
C LEU A 135 11.28 -24.80 -10.81
N VAL A 136 10.08 -24.23 -10.79
CA VAL A 136 8.84 -24.99 -10.68
C VAL A 136 8.67 -25.90 -11.90
N LYS A 137 8.88 -25.38 -13.08
CA LYS A 137 8.80 -26.16 -14.34
C LYS A 137 9.83 -27.29 -14.39
N ARG A 138 11.00 -27.07 -13.81
CA ARG A 138 12.07 -28.07 -13.72
C ARG A 138 11.86 -29.10 -12.60
N GLY A 139 10.87 -28.89 -11.74
CA GLY A 139 10.54 -29.82 -10.66
C GLY A 139 11.34 -29.65 -9.38
N ASN A 140 12.07 -28.54 -9.24
CA ASN A 140 12.85 -28.25 -8.02
C ASN A 140 12.03 -27.55 -6.94
N LEU A 141 11.08 -26.73 -7.33
CA LEU A 141 10.15 -26.02 -6.46
C LEU A 141 8.71 -26.35 -6.81
N ALA A 142 7.81 -26.14 -5.88
CA ALA A 142 6.38 -26.17 -6.11
C ALA A 142 5.78 -24.83 -5.69
N LYS A 143 4.70 -24.44 -6.37
CA LYS A 143 3.93 -23.27 -5.96
C LYS A 143 3.20 -23.62 -4.67
N ALA A 144 3.38 -22.81 -3.65
CA ALA A 144 2.68 -22.96 -2.37
C ALA A 144 1.50 -21.99 -2.26
N ASP A 145 0.69 -22.14 -1.24
CA ASP A 145 -0.35 -21.17 -0.91
C ASP A 145 0.28 -19.81 -0.62
N ASN A 146 -0.44 -18.74 -0.96
CA ASN A 146 0.03 -17.40 -0.67
C ASN A 146 0.28 -17.20 0.81
N VAL A 147 1.33 -16.47 1.12
CA VAL A 147 1.69 -16.09 2.49
C VAL A 147 1.31 -14.64 2.69
N ASP A 148 0.60 -14.35 3.77
CA ASP A 148 0.27 -12.98 4.15
C ASP A 148 1.51 -12.29 4.72
N VAL A 149 1.88 -11.18 4.11
CA VAL A 149 3.05 -10.40 4.49
C VAL A 149 2.63 -9.01 4.90
N ASP A 150 3.10 -8.58 6.07
CA ASP A 150 2.90 -7.22 6.55
C ASP A 150 3.84 -6.27 5.83
N TYR A 151 3.31 -5.10 5.46
CA TYR A 151 4.10 -4.04 4.87
C TYR A 151 3.65 -2.69 5.43
N GLU A 152 4.56 -1.75 5.42
CA GLU A 152 4.29 -0.39 5.86
C GLU A 152 3.96 0.50 4.67
N GLU A 153 2.90 1.29 4.82
CA GLU A 153 2.52 2.30 3.84
C GLU A 153 2.48 3.65 4.55
N VAL A 154 3.25 4.61 4.04
CA VAL A 154 3.23 5.97 4.55
C VAL A 154 2.21 6.76 3.76
N LYS A 155 1.20 7.30 4.43
CA LYS A 155 0.20 8.17 3.84
C LYS A 155 0.27 9.56 4.44
N GLU A 156 0.13 10.56 3.58
CA GLU A 156 -0.01 11.95 4.00
C GLU A 156 -1.48 12.32 4.11
N TYR A 157 -1.84 12.95 5.22
CA TYR A 157 -3.19 13.43 5.48
C TYR A 157 -3.17 14.93 5.70
N GLU A 158 -4.12 15.61 5.07
CA GLU A 158 -4.31 17.04 5.29
C GLU A 158 -4.82 17.28 6.72
N THR A 159 -4.31 18.32 7.34
CA THR A 159 -4.86 18.86 8.59
C THR A 159 -5.62 20.13 8.31
N TYR A 160 -6.52 20.48 9.20
CA TYR A 160 -7.40 21.63 9.07
C TYR A 160 -7.40 22.45 10.35
N THR A 161 -7.48 23.76 10.18
CA THR A 161 -7.59 24.71 11.28
C THR A 161 -8.68 25.74 10.96
N LEU A 162 -9.02 26.58 11.94
CA LEU A 162 -9.95 27.69 11.68
C LEU A 162 -9.34 28.67 10.67
N ALA A 163 -10.18 29.16 9.81
CA ALA A 163 -9.78 30.14 8.80
C ALA A 163 -9.46 31.51 9.43
#